data_3934b0f04fa4535aa3038052f562e851
#
_entry.id   3934b0f04fa4535aa3038052f562e851
#
_cell.length_a   1.000
_cell.length_b   1.000
_cell.length_c   1.000
_cell.angle_alpha   90.00
_cell.angle_beta   90.00
_cell.angle_gamma   90.00
#
_symmetry.space_group_name_H-M   'P 1'
#
loop_
_entity.id
_entity.type
_entity.pdbx_description
1 polymer ?
#
loop_
_entity_poly.entity_id
_entity_poly.type
_entity_poly.pdbx_seq_one_letter_code
_entity_poly.pdbx_strand_id
1 'polypeptide(L)'
;VAVSKFHPAADVERVASYGQIDFGENYVQEAMQKRNELDLPDLRWHMIGHVQSRKAPAVAGKFVLLHTLDSIKLSNALEKTLNSKNIGQTALIEVNIGGEEQKSGVMANELPQLVEHVLAHCPHLKLEGLMCLPPVFDAGEAARPFFARLRLLRDELRKNFDLPLPQLSMGMSGDFEWAIAE
;
A
#
# COMPACT_ATOMS: atom_id res chain seq x y z
N VAL A 1 8.71 5.76 -4.15
CA VAL A 1 9.12 4.39 -3.75
C VAL A 1 9.75 3.71 -4.96
N ALA A 2 10.99 3.21 -4.82
CA ALA A 2 11.65 2.41 -5.85
C ALA A 2 11.17 0.95 -5.75
N VAL A 3 10.61 0.43 -6.84
CA VAL A 3 10.10 -0.96 -6.86
C VAL A 3 11.25 -1.91 -7.15
N SER A 4 11.59 -2.80 -6.20
CA SER A 4 12.76 -3.69 -6.27
C SER A 4 12.41 -5.17 -6.43
N LYS A 5 11.12 -5.50 -6.66
CA LYS A 5 10.73 -6.88 -6.97
C LYS A 5 11.53 -7.46 -8.14
N PHE A 6 11.97 -8.70 -8.02
CA PHE A 6 12.79 -9.42 -9.01
C PHE A 6 14.20 -8.87 -9.24
N HIS A 7 14.62 -7.82 -8.53
CA HIS A 7 15.99 -7.32 -8.53
C HIS A 7 16.77 -7.87 -7.32
N PRO A 8 18.05 -8.22 -7.49
CA PRO A 8 18.86 -8.73 -6.39
C PRO A 8 19.13 -7.64 -5.33
N ALA A 9 19.54 -8.04 -4.13
CA ALA A 9 19.91 -7.13 -3.04
C ALA A 9 21.01 -6.12 -3.46
N ALA A 10 21.97 -6.55 -4.27
CA ALA A 10 23.02 -5.66 -4.80
C ALA A 10 22.49 -4.47 -5.62
N ASP A 11 21.37 -4.63 -6.33
CA ASP A 11 20.73 -3.51 -7.05
C ASP A 11 20.09 -2.53 -6.07
N VAL A 12 19.48 -3.04 -4.99
CA VAL A 12 18.93 -2.20 -3.92
C VAL A 12 20.05 -1.39 -3.25
N GLU A 13 21.16 -2.04 -2.90
CA GLU A 13 22.33 -1.38 -2.30
C GLU A 13 22.88 -0.29 -3.22
N ARG A 14 23.03 -0.60 -4.52
CA ARG A 14 23.51 0.37 -5.51
C ARG A 14 22.58 1.60 -5.61
N VAL A 15 21.26 1.39 -5.67
CA VAL A 15 20.29 2.49 -5.73
C VAL A 15 20.25 3.27 -4.40
N ALA A 16 20.39 2.58 -3.28
CA ALA A 16 20.49 3.22 -1.96
C ALA A 16 21.72 4.13 -1.83
N SER A 17 22.85 3.77 -2.44
CA SER A 17 24.06 4.60 -2.44
C SER A 17 23.87 5.96 -3.14
N TYR A 18 22.83 6.11 -3.97
CA TYR A 18 22.42 7.39 -4.56
C TYR A 18 21.38 8.14 -3.72
N GLY A 19 21.10 7.69 -2.50
CA GLY A 19 20.20 8.37 -1.56
C GLY A 19 18.74 7.88 -1.57
N GLN A 20 18.41 6.84 -2.32
CA GLN A 20 17.07 6.24 -2.27
C GLN A 20 16.93 5.40 -1.00
N ILE A 21 15.92 5.71 -0.19
CA ILE A 21 15.67 4.99 1.07
C ILE A 21 14.35 4.19 1.06
N ASP A 22 13.37 4.56 0.25
CA ASP A 22 12.06 3.91 0.17
C ASP A 22 12.01 2.85 -0.93
N PHE A 23 11.89 1.58 -0.57
CA PHE A 23 11.84 0.45 -1.50
C PHE A 23 10.54 -0.33 -1.38
N GLY A 24 9.96 -0.73 -2.52
CA GLY A 24 8.70 -1.46 -2.59
C GLY A 24 8.85 -2.89 -3.06
N GLU A 25 8.27 -3.82 -2.31
CA GLU A 25 8.26 -5.25 -2.62
C GLU A 25 6.85 -5.82 -2.78
N ASN A 26 6.72 -6.75 -3.72
CA ASN A 26 5.44 -7.43 -3.96
C ASN A 26 5.35 -8.76 -3.18
N TYR A 27 6.47 -9.36 -2.82
CA TYR A 27 6.54 -10.69 -2.23
C TYR A 27 7.22 -10.65 -0.87
N VAL A 28 6.49 -11.09 0.16
CA VAL A 28 6.97 -11.04 1.56
C VAL A 28 8.30 -11.78 1.75
N GLN A 29 8.42 -12.97 1.12
CA GLN A 29 9.63 -13.78 1.23
C GLN A 29 10.84 -13.07 0.63
N GLU A 30 10.69 -12.50 -0.57
CA GLU A 30 11.73 -11.73 -1.25
C GLU A 30 12.15 -10.50 -0.44
N ALA A 31 11.19 -9.76 0.12
CA ALA A 31 11.46 -8.63 0.99
C ALA A 31 12.27 -9.03 2.23
N MET A 32 11.88 -10.14 2.88
CA MET A 32 12.59 -10.60 4.08
C MET A 32 13.99 -11.09 3.77
N GLN A 33 14.18 -11.78 2.63
CA GLN A 33 15.49 -12.22 2.17
C GLN A 33 16.42 -11.01 1.95
N LYS A 34 15.99 -10.01 1.16
CA LYS A 34 16.79 -8.80 0.89
C LYS A 34 17.14 -8.04 2.16
N ARG A 35 16.20 -7.90 3.10
CA ARG A 35 16.46 -7.26 4.40
C ARG A 35 17.51 -7.99 5.23
N ASN A 36 17.57 -9.31 5.12
CA ASN A 36 18.57 -10.11 5.84
C ASN A 36 19.95 -10.07 5.17
N GLU A 37 19.99 -9.87 3.84
CA GLU A 37 21.23 -9.78 3.05
C GLU A 37 21.87 -8.38 3.13
N LEU A 38 21.07 -7.34 3.37
CA LEU A 38 21.52 -5.96 3.38
C LEU A 38 21.72 -5.44 4.81
N ASP A 39 22.90 -4.94 5.11
CA ASP A 39 23.20 -4.21 6.36
C ASP A 39 22.94 -2.71 6.17
N LEU A 40 21.70 -2.35 5.83
CA LEU A 40 21.24 -0.99 5.57
C LEU A 40 20.01 -0.67 6.43
N PRO A 41 20.20 -0.32 7.71
CA PRO A 41 19.10 -0.16 8.68
C PRO A 41 18.17 1.01 8.36
N ASP A 42 18.66 2.01 7.60
CA ASP A 42 17.89 3.20 7.25
C ASP A 42 16.90 2.97 6.07
N LEU A 43 16.95 1.81 5.43
CA LEU A 43 16.03 1.50 4.34
C LEU A 43 14.60 1.32 4.86
N ARG A 44 13.69 1.98 4.19
CA ARG A 44 12.25 1.96 4.46
C ARG A 44 11.56 1.03 3.48
N TRP A 45 11.12 -0.12 4.00
CA TRP A 45 10.49 -1.15 3.17
C TRP A 45 8.98 -1.00 3.14
N HIS A 46 8.42 -0.96 1.94
CA HIS A 46 7.00 -0.88 1.66
C HIS A 46 6.49 -2.21 1.12
N MET A 47 5.35 -2.68 1.61
CA MET A 47 4.64 -3.81 1.02
C MET A 47 3.62 -3.27 0.02
N ILE A 48 3.88 -3.47 -1.27
CA ILE A 48 3.06 -2.94 -2.37
C ILE A 48 2.35 -4.03 -3.18
N GLY A 49 2.60 -5.31 -2.86
CA GLY A 49 1.92 -6.44 -3.47
C GLY A 49 0.76 -6.94 -2.63
N HIS A 50 -0.18 -7.64 -3.27
CA HIS A 50 -1.33 -8.24 -2.60
C HIS A 50 -0.92 -9.20 -1.46
N VAL A 51 -1.53 -9.02 -0.30
CA VAL A 51 -1.27 -9.81 0.90
C VAL A 51 -2.44 -10.74 1.20
N GLN A 52 -2.25 -12.03 1.00
CA GLN A 52 -3.23 -13.01 1.45
C GLN A 52 -3.35 -12.99 2.99
N SER A 53 -4.56 -13.02 3.53
CA SER A 53 -4.81 -12.92 4.98
C SER A 53 -4.03 -13.94 5.82
N ARG A 54 -3.77 -15.16 5.29
CA ARG A 54 -2.95 -16.18 5.95
C ARG A 54 -1.48 -15.76 6.13
N LYS A 55 -0.99 -14.78 5.33
CA LYS A 55 0.37 -14.23 5.40
C LYS A 55 0.47 -12.98 6.28
N ALA A 56 -0.64 -12.51 6.85
CA ALA A 56 -0.62 -11.35 7.74
C ALA A 56 0.44 -11.43 8.86
N PRO A 57 0.69 -12.59 9.51
CA PRO A 57 1.73 -12.69 10.54
C PRO A 57 3.16 -12.44 10.02
N ALA A 58 3.40 -12.67 8.73
CA ALA A 58 4.70 -12.42 8.11
C ALA A 58 4.89 -10.96 7.68
N VAL A 59 3.81 -10.17 7.60
CA VAL A 59 3.81 -8.76 7.17
C VAL A 59 3.71 -7.81 8.35
N ALA A 60 2.86 -8.13 9.33
CA ALA A 60 2.49 -7.25 10.43
C ALA A 60 3.71 -6.68 11.20
N GLY A 61 3.87 -5.36 11.18
CA GLY A 61 4.93 -4.61 11.84
C GLY A 61 6.30 -4.71 11.17
N LYS A 62 6.39 -5.24 9.95
CA LYS A 62 7.67 -5.40 9.25
C LYS A 62 7.93 -4.39 8.14
N PHE A 63 6.93 -3.66 7.74
CA PHE A 63 7.01 -2.66 6.68
C PHE A 63 6.62 -1.30 7.25
N VAL A 64 7.28 -0.24 6.79
CA VAL A 64 6.91 1.12 7.20
C VAL A 64 5.52 1.49 6.71
N LEU A 65 5.10 0.92 5.58
CA LEU A 65 3.79 1.13 4.99
C LEU A 65 3.32 -0.13 4.25
N LEU A 66 2.12 -0.59 4.56
CA LEU A 66 1.37 -1.58 3.79
C LEU A 66 0.42 -0.84 2.85
N HIS A 67 0.62 -0.97 1.52
CA HIS A 67 -0.19 -0.24 0.54
C HIS A 67 -1.48 -0.97 0.15
N THR A 68 -1.61 -2.24 0.48
CA THR A 68 -2.58 -3.18 -0.13
C THR A 68 -3.56 -3.77 0.88
N LEU A 69 -4.06 -2.95 1.81
CA LEU A 69 -5.16 -3.35 2.67
C LEU A 69 -6.46 -3.32 1.86
N ASP A 70 -7.01 -4.49 1.53
CA ASP A 70 -8.10 -4.64 0.57
C ASP A 70 -9.40 -5.22 1.14
N SER A 71 -9.41 -5.64 2.41
CA SER A 71 -10.56 -6.35 2.96
C SER A 71 -10.61 -6.36 4.49
N ILE A 72 -11.82 -6.49 5.03
CA ILE A 72 -12.06 -6.75 6.46
C ILE A 72 -11.33 -8.01 6.94
N LYS A 73 -11.27 -9.04 6.10
CA LYS A 73 -10.58 -10.29 6.42
C LYS A 73 -9.08 -10.06 6.63
N LEU A 74 -8.44 -9.26 5.79
CA LEU A 74 -7.02 -8.94 5.93
C LEU A 74 -6.79 -8.03 7.13
N SER A 75 -7.63 -7.01 7.37
CA SER A 75 -7.51 -6.12 8.53
C SER A 75 -7.58 -6.89 9.85
N ASN A 76 -8.54 -7.80 10.00
CA ASN A 76 -8.65 -8.65 11.18
C ASN A 76 -7.46 -9.59 11.38
N ALA A 77 -6.92 -10.15 10.30
CA ALA A 77 -5.74 -11.03 10.37
C ALA A 77 -4.47 -10.26 10.78
N LEU A 78 -4.30 -9.03 10.28
CA LEU A 78 -3.22 -8.13 10.69
C LEU A 78 -3.39 -7.72 12.15
N GLU A 79 -4.57 -7.23 12.53
CA GLU A 79 -4.87 -6.78 13.89
C GLU A 79 -4.59 -7.87 14.92
N LYS A 80 -5.02 -9.11 14.67
CA LYS A 80 -4.72 -10.24 15.56
C LYS A 80 -3.23 -10.38 15.85
N THR A 81 -2.39 -10.20 14.85
CA THR A 81 -0.93 -10.32 15.00
C THR A 81 -0.33 -9.08 15.67
N LEU A 82 -0.77 -7.90 15.28
CA LEU A 82 -0.31 -6.62 15.81
C LEU A 82 -0.62 -6.51 17.30
N ASN A 83 -1.86 -6.82 17.68
CA ASN A 83 -2.31 -6.83 19.07
C ASN A 83 -1.49 -7.84 19.92
N SER A 84 -1.25 -9.05 19.42
CA SER A 84 -0.48 -10.06 20.16
C SER A 84 0.97 -9.64 20.45
N LYS A 85 1.52 -8.74 19.61
CA LYS A 85 2.88 -8.20 19.74
C LYS A 85 2.92 -6.80 20.35
N ASN A 86 1.78 -6.16 20.56
CA ASN A 86 1.62 -4.77 20.97
C ASN A 86 2.41 -3.79 20.08
N ILE A 87 2.27 -3.94 18.77
CA ILE A 87 2.93 -3.10 17.75
C ILE A 87 1.90 -2.55 16.78
N GLY A 88 2.20 -1.40 16.15
CA GLY A 88 1.35 -0.78 15.12
C GLY A 88 1.79 -1.10 13.70
N GLN A 89 0.87 -0.91 12.75
CA GLN A 89 1.14 -0.94 11.31
C GLN A 89 0.41 0.19 10.61
N THR A 90 1.15 0.97 9.85
CA THR A 90 0.57 1.97 8.95
C THR A 90 0.15 1.32 7.65
N ALA A 91 -1.06 1.65 7.16
CA ALA A 91 -1.63 1.06 5.96
C ALA A 91 -2.34 2.08 5.07
N LEU A 92 -2.35 1.82 3.77
CA LEU A 92 -3.24 2.41 2.79
C LEU A 92 -4.30 1.37 2.40
N ILE A 93 -5.49 1.82 2.07
CA ILE A 93 -6.51 0.93 1.52
C ILE A 93 -6.33 0.88 -0.01
N GLU A 94 -6.18 -0.33 -0.54
CA GLU A 94 -6.18 -0.57 -1.98
C GLU A 94 -7.60 -0.53 -2.50
N VAL A 95 -7.85 0.38 -3.46
CA VAL A 95 -9.15 0.55 -4.11
C VAL A 95 -9.10 -0.02 -5.51
N ASN A 96 -10.01 -0.92 -5.84
CA ASN A 96 -10.23 -1.39 -7.21
C ASN A 96 -10.92 -0.28 -8.02
N ILE A 97 -10.13 0.70 -8.43
CA ILE A 97 -10.64 1.94 -9.03
C ILE A 97 -11.23 1.72 -10.43
N GLY A 98 -10.78 0.69 -11.13
CA GLY A 98 -11.25 0.32 -12.46
C GLY A 98 -12.47 -0.62 -12.45
N GLY A 99 -12.82 -1.21 -11.32
CA GLY A 99 -13.90 -2.19 -11.21
C GLY A 99 -13.61 -3.51 -11.94
N GLU A 100 -12.34 -3.90 -12.06
CA GLU A 100 -11.91 -5.10 -12.77
C GLU A 100 -11.95 -6.31 -11.82
N GLU A 101 -12.80 -7.31 -12.11
CA GLU A 101 -13.03 -8.47 -11.23
C GLU A 101 -11.76 -9.26 -10.89
N GLN A 102 -10.76 -9.26 -11.79
CA GLN A 102 -9.49 -9.99 -11.59
C GLN A 102 -8.47 -9.23 -10.74
N LYS A 103 -8.72 -7.96 -10.40
CA LYS A 103 -7.82 -7.14 -9.59
C LYS A 103 -8.19 -7.15 -8.13
N SER A 104 -7.17 -7.04 -7.27
CA SER A 104 -7.33 -6.79 -5.84
C SER A 104 -7.86 -5.39 -5.58
N GLY A 105 -8.19 -5.13 -4.34
CA GLY A 105 -8.71 -3.85 -3.89
C GLY A 105 -10.20 -3.89 -3.55
N VAL A 106 -10.59 -3.12 -2.56
CA VAL A 106 -12.00 -2.95 -2.20
C VAL A 106 -12.72 -2.11 -3.27
N MET A 107 -13.95 -2.43 -3.56
CA MET A 107 -14.77 -1.62 -4.47
C MET A 107 -15.09 -0.26 -3.85
N ALA A 108 -15.17 0.79 -4.67
CA ALA A 108 -15.38 2.15 -4.18
C ALA A 108 -16.64 2.32 -3.30
N ASN A 109 -17.71 1.58 -3.57
CA ASN A 109 -18.94 1.58 -2.78
C ASN A 109 -18.81 0.84 -1.43
N GLU A 110 -17.83 -0.06 -1.28
CA GLU A 110 -17.56 -0.83 -0.05
C GLU A 110 -16.47 -0.17 0.81
N LEU A 111 -15.76 0.81 0.25
CA LEU A 111 -14.65 1.50 0.92
C LEU A 111 -15.04 2.13 2.28
N PRO A 112 -16.18 2.83 2.44
CA PRO A 112 -16.59 3.37 3.74
C PRO A 112 -16.77 2.28 4.81
N GLN A 113 -17.33 1.14 4.44
CA GLN A 113 -17.54 0.01 5.36
C GLN A 113 -16.19 -0.56 5.86
N LEU A 114 -15.19 -0.67 4.99
CA LEU A 114 -13.85 -1.12 5.39
C LEU A 114 -13.20 -0.11 6.34
N VAL A 115 -13.30 1.19 6.05
CA VAL A 115 -12.77 2.26 6.94
C VAL A 115 -13.43 2.19 8.31
N GLU A 116 -14.76 2.15 8.37
CA GLU A 116 -15.51 2.04 9.62
C GLU A 116 -15.10 0.81 10.44
N HIS A 117 -14.97 -0.34 9.77
CA HIS A 117 -14.53 -1.57 10.42
C HIS A 117 -13.13 -1.44 11.03
N VAL A 118 -12.16 -0.87 10.27
CA VAL A 118 -10.80 -0.69 10.76
C VAL A 118 -10.76 0.24 11.96
N LEU A 119 -11.49 1.36 11.91
CA LEU A 119 -11.56 2.32 13.03
C LEU A 119 -12.16 1.71 14.28
N ALA A 120 -13.21 0.87 14.14
CA ALA A 120 -13.92 0.27 15.27
C ALA A 120 -13.19 -0.94 15.87
N HIS A 121 -12.48 -1.73 15.06
CA HIS A 121 -12.02 -3.06 15.45
C HIS A 121 -10.51 -3.32 15.31
N CYS A 122 -9.75 -2.40 14.71
CA CYS A 122 -8.34 -2.60 14.43
C CYS A 122 -7.47 -1.45 14.99
N PRO A 123 -7.41 -1.25 16.31
CA PRO A 123 -6.71 -0.11 16.93
C PRO A 123 -5.20 -0.07 16.67
N HIS A 124 -4.59 -1.16 16.24
CA HIS A 124 -3.16 -1.21 15.88
C HIS A 124 -2.90 -0.95 14.39
N LEU A 125 -3.98 -0.79 13.58
CA LEU A 125 -3.87 -0.35 12.17
C LEU A 125 -4.12 1.15 12.07
N LYS A 126 -3.12 1.88 11.57
CA LYS A 126 -3.25 3.31 11.28
C LYS A 126 -3.50 3.51 9.78
N LEU A 127 -4.68 4.02 9.41
CA LEU A 127 -4.97 4.39 8.03
C LEU A 127 -4.35 5.74 7.69
N GLU A 128 -3.57 5.78 6.60
CA GLU A 128 -2.90 7.01 6.14
C GLU A 128 -3.28 7.42 4.72
N GLY A 129 -4.14 6.68 4.05
CA GLY A 129 -4.57 7.06 2.71
C GLY A 129 -5.09 5.90 1.88
N LEU A 130 -5.07 6.11 0.58
CA LEU A 130 -5.55 5.17 -0.42
C LEU A 130 -4.45 4.81 -1.42
N MET A 131 -4.63 3.65 -2.05
CA MET A 131 -3.79 3.17 -3.14
C MET A 131 -4.66 2.68 -4.29
N CYS A 132 -4.21 2.87 -5.54
CA CYS A 132 -4.81 2.20 -6.68
C CYS A 132 -3.80 1.79 -7.75
N LEU A 133 -4.18 0.76 -8.51
CA LEU A 133 -3.57 0.36 -9.77
C LEU A 133 -4.64 0.46 -10.87
N PRO A 134 -4.68 1.54 -11.66
CA PRO A 134 -5.66 1.70 -12.72
C PRO A 134 -5.51 0.61 -13.79
N PRO A 135 -6.48 0.46 -14.70
CA PRO A 135 -6.29 -0.34 -15.91
C PRO A 135 -5.04 0.10 -16.67
N VAL A 136 -4.43 -0.84 -17.40
CA VAL A 136 -3.26 -0.53 -18.23
C VAL A 136 -3.71 0.19 -19.49
N PHE A 137 -3.07 1.30 -19.81
CA PHE A 137 -3.34 2.12 -21.00
C PHE A 137 -2.07 2.29 -21.84
N ASP A 138 -2.21 2.42 -23.15
CA ASP A 138 -1.09 2.71 -24.05
C ASP A 138 -0.53 4.13 -23.83
N ALA A 139 -1.39 5.07 -23.46
CA ALA A 139 -1.00 6.43 -23.09
C ALA A 139 -1.26 6.67 -21.61
N GLY A 140 -0.23 7.07 -20.86
CA GLY A 140 -0.31 7.31 -19.42
C GLY A 140 -1.38 8.34 -19.00
N GLU A 141 -1.65 9.33 -19.87
CA GLU A 141 -2.71 10.33 -19.64
C GLU A 141 -4.09 9.71 -19.43
N ALA A 142 -4.39 8.58 -20.08
CA ALA A 142 -5.66 7.87 -19.92
C ALA A 142 -5.89 7.33 -18.50
N ALA A 143 -4.85 7.20 -17.69
CA ALA A 143 -4.95 6.83 -16.28
C ALA A 143 -5.38 8.00 -15.38
N ARG A 144 -5.20 9.25 -15.80
CA ARG A 144 -5.45 10.46 -15.01
C ARG A 144 -6.85 10.53 -14.38
N PRO A 145 -7.97 10.20 -15.07
CA PRO A 145 -9.30 10.20 -14.45
C PRO A 145 -9.43 9.24 -13.26
N PHE A 146 -8.68 8.13 -13.26
CA PHE A 146 -8.66 7.17 -12.15
C PHE A 146 -7.90 7.73 -10.94
N PHE A 147 -6.79 8.46 -11.17
CA PHE A 147 -6.06 9.16 -10.12
C PHE A 147 -6.90 10.27 -9.48
N ALA A 148 -7.56 11.08 -10.30
CA ALA A 148 -8.50 12.09 -9.83
C ALA A 148 -9.63 11.47 -8.99
N ARG A 149 -10.19 10.33 -9.43
CA ARG A 149 -11.23 9.62 -8.69
C ARG A 149 -10.72 9.11 -7.34
N LEU A 150 -9.50 8.55 -7.28
CA LEU A 150 -8.89 8.11 -6.02
C LEU A 150 -8.74 9.27 -5.04
N ARG A 151 -8.27 10.42 -5.51
CA ARG A 151 -8.15 11.65 -4.71
C ARG A 151 -9.51 12.08 -4.15
N LEU A 152 -10.55 12.11 -4.99
CA LEU A 152 -11.90 12.47 -4.54
C LEU A 152 -12.44 11.51 -3.48
N LEU A 153 -12.25 10.20 -3.65
CA LEU A 153 -12.63 9.20 -2.63
C LEU A 153 -11.90 9.43 -1.30
N ARG A 154 -10.58 9.74 -1.34
CA ARG A 154 -9.84 10.10 -0.14
C ARG A 154 -10.42 11.34 0.53
N ASP A 155 -10.75 12.38 -0.23
CA ASP A 155 -11.26 13.64 0.29
C ASP A 155 -12.66 13.47 0.92
N GLU A 156 -13.51 12.60 0.34
CA GLU A 156 -14.78 12.19 0.93
C GLU A 156 -14.59 11.46 2.26
N LEU A 157 -13.66 10.50 2.34
CA LEU A 157 -13.36 9.79 3.58
C LEU A 157 -12.81 10.72 4.67
N ARG A 158 -11.93 11.65 4.31
CA ARG A 158 -11.41 12.67 5.24
C ARG A 158 -12.54 13.45 5.88
N LYS A 159 -13.53 13.86 5.09
CA LYS A 159 -14.68 14.62 5.57
C LYS A 159 -15.65 13.77 6.42
N ASN A 160 -15.91 12.52 5.98
CA ASN A 160 -16.93 11.67 6.60
C ASN A 160 -16.46 11.03 7.92
N PHE A 161 -15.15 10.76 8.05
CA PHE A 161 -14.56 10.06 9.19
C PHE A 161 -13.61 10.93 10.03
N ASP A 162 -13.44 12.21 9.69
CA ASP A 162 -12.46 13.10 10.32
C ASP A 162 -11.04 12.52 10.37
N LEU A 163 -10.61 11.92 9.26
CA LEU A 163 -9.30 11.30 9.12
C LEU A 163 -8.35 12.19 8.30
N PRO A 164 -7.06 12.27 8.64
CA PRO A 164 -6.10 13.08 7.88
C PRO A 164 -5.80 12.50 6.49
N LEU A 165 -5.70 11.19 6.34
CA LEU A 165 -5.38 10.43 5.12
C LEU A 165 -4.41 11.17 4.17
N PRO A 166 -3.18 11.48 4.59
CA PRO A 166 -2.30 12.39 3.86
C PRO A 166 -1.72 11.79 2.57
N GLN A 167 -1.80 10.45 2.40
CA GLN A 167 -1.09 9.76 1.35
C GLN A 167 -2.00 9.23 0.25
N LEU A 168 -1.52 9.34 -1.00
CA LEU A 168 -2.04 8.62 -2.17
C LEU A 168 -0.89 7.84 -2.79
N SER A 169 -1.06 6.53 -2.94
CA SER A 169 -0.13 5.65 -3.65
C SER A 169 -0.71 5.31 -5.01
N MET A 170 -0.17 5.94 -6.04
CA MET A 170 -0.67 5.81 -7.41
C MET A 170 0.43 6.20 -8.39
N GLY A 171 0.32 5.74 -9.62
CA GLY A 171 1.28 5.97 -10.68
C GLY A 171 2.41 4.93 -10.72
N MET A 172 2.81 4.63 -11.92
CA MET A 172 3.94 3.77 -12.30
C MET A 172 4.85 4.53 -13.28
N SER A 173 5.93 3.90 -13.76
CA SER A 173 6.90 4.55 -14.66
C SER A 173 6.29 5.18 -15.91
N GLY A 174 5.16 4.68 -16.40
CA GLY A 174 4.51 5.18 -17.61
C GLY A 174 3.46 6.28 -17.39
N ASP A 175 3.06 6.54 -16.13
CA ASP A 175 1.92 7.42 -15.84
C ASP A 175 2.06 8.26 -14.55
N PHE A 176 3.23 8.20 -13.86
CA PHE A 176 3.43 8.91 -12.59
C PHE A 176 3.32 10.43 -12.71
N GLU A 177 3.66 11.01 -13.86
CA GLU A 177 3.53 12.45 -14.08
C GLU A 177 2.06 12.90 -13.98
N TRP A 178 1.14 12.10 -14.54
CA TRP A 178 -0.28 12.31 -14.44
C TRP A 178 -0.84 12.07 -13.03
N ALA A 179 -0.24 11.12 -12.29
CA ALA A 179 -0.57 10.91 -10.89
C ALA A 179 -0.14 12.11 -10.01
N ILE A 180 1.02 12.71 -10.29
CA ILE A 180 1.51 13.91 -9.57
C ILE A 180 0.60 15.13 -9.85
N ALA A 181 0.03 15.21 -11.05
CA ALA A 181 -0.86 16.32 -11.42
C ALA A 181 -2.22 16.28 -10.69
N GLU A 182 -2.59 15.14 -10.08
CA GLU A 182 -3.81 14.96 -9.27
C GLU A 182 -3.52 14.89 -7.78
#